data_6c5598aab2612d09ac4e08c4b2584433
#
_entry.id   6c5598aab2612d09ac4e08c4b2584433
#
_cell.length_a   1.000
_cell.length_b   1.000
_cell.length_c   1.000
_cell.angle_alpha   90.00
_cell.angle_beta   90.00
_cell.angle_gamma   90.00
#
_symmetry.space_group_name_H-M   'P 1'
#
loop_
_entity.id
_entity.type
_entity.pdbx_description
1 polymer ?
#
loop_
_entity_poly.entity_id
_entity_poly.type
_entity_poly.pdbx_seq_one_letter_code
_entity_poly.pdbx_strand_id
1 'polypeptide(L)'
;MKVIARQPITVTEAVATLEAKDAAIAGETVTVEFTGPKPASGDWITVVTPDAETKKYGDYHYTKQGSPAKVRMPLDAGAYELRFVQGNRKVIARKPITVTQAEATLDGPSSVTAGGVVKIAFTGPPPGNGDYIAISEVGSPDNKYVSYSTSKAGSPANVRVPKDPGDYEIRFIHGNKKVLARAPLTITPAE
;
A
#
# COMPACT_ATOMS: atom_id res chain seq x y z
N MET A 1 -34.13 18.90 38.30
CA MET A 1 -34.56 17.59 37.74
C MET A 1 -34.53 16.58 38.87
N LYS A 2 -35.64 15.83 39.16
CA LYS A 2 -35.74 14.89 40.29
C LYS A 2 -35.54 13.47 39.70
N VAL A 3 -34.57 12.70 40.22
CA VAL A 3 -34.40 11.29 39.88
C VAL A 3 -35.47 10.47 40.61
N ILE A 4 -36.35 9.77 39.91
CA ILE A 4 -37.44 9.00 40.43
C ILE A 4 -37.20 7.50 40.50
N ALA A 5 -36.20 7.00 39.76
CA ALA A 5 -35.77 5.60 39.81
C ALA A 5 -34.28 5.48 39.45
N ARG A 6 -33.63 4.44 39.97
CA ARG A 6 -32.25 4.06 39.63
C ARG A 6 -32.17 2.55 39.49
N GLN A 7 -31.46 2.10 38.48
CA GLN A 7 -31.13 0.69 38.28
C GLN A 7 -29.62 0.57 38.06
N PRO A 8 -28.92 -0.30 38.78
CA PRO A 8 -27.51 -0.55 38.53
C PRO A 8 -27.33 -1.28 37.19
N ILE A 9 -26.26 -0.95 36.50
CA ILE A 9 -25.80 -1.61 35.27
C ILE A 9 -24.32 -1.93 35.41
N THR A 10 -23.96 -3.16 35.06
CA THR A 10 -22.56 -3.58 34.99
C THR A 10 -22.06 -3.43 33.55
N VAL A 11 -20.96 -2.74 33.34
CA VAL A 11 -20.27 -2.62 32.05
C VAL A 11 -19.01 -3.47 32.13
N THR A 12 -18.94 -4.49 31.27
CA THR A 12 -17.73 -5.33 31.12
C THR A 12 -16.82 -4.75 30.04
N GLU A 13 -15.51 -5.03 30.16
CA GLU A 13 -14.57 -4.65 29.13
C GLU A 13 -14.86 -5.38 27.81
N ALA A 14 -14.72 -4.63 26.70
CA ALA A 14 -14.81 -5.22 25.37
C ALA A 14 -13.52 -6.01 25.05
N VAL A 15 -13.69 -7.22 24.54
CA VAL A 15 -12.61 -8.10 24.10
C VAL A 15 -12.65 -8.23 22.58
N ALA A 16 -11.48 -8.24 21.94
CA ALA A 16 -11.34 -8.46 20.51
C ALA A 16 -10.13 -9.36 20.23
N THR A 17 -10.15 -10.03 19.09
CA THR A 17 -9.00 -10.79 18.56
C THR A 17 -8.63 -10.27 17.17
N LEU A 18 -7.36 -10.41 16.82
CA LEU A 18 -6.82 -10.14 15.50
C LEU A 18 -5.96 -11.31 15.06
N GLU A 19 -6.26 -11.90 13.90
CA GLU A 19 -5.50 -12.98 13.29
C GLU A 19 -5.05 -12.59 11.90
N ALA A 20 -3.75 -12.62 11.66
CA ALA A 20 -3.11 -12.31 10.40
C ALA A 20 -1.74 -12.98 10.34
N LYS A 21 -1.11 -13.02 9.18
CA LYS A 21 0.27 -13.46 9.03
C LYS A 21 1.24 -12.56 9.84
N ASP A 22 2.39 -13.11 10.23
CA ASP A 22 3.38 -12.41 11.05
C ASP A 22 4.29 -11.48 10.24
N ALA A 23 4.37 -11.69 8.91
CA ALA A 23 5.16 -10.86 8.01
C ALA A 23 4.43 -10.58 6.70
N ALA A 24 4.70 -9.41 6.11
CA ALA A 24 4.18 -8.99 4.82
C ALA A 24 5.22 -8.18 4.05
N ILE A 25 5.07 -8.10 2.72
CA ILE A 25 5.90 -7.22 1.89
C ILE A 25 5.35 -5.79 1.97
N ALA A 26 6.23 -4.78 1.91
CA ALA A 26 5.85 -3.38 1.85
C ALA A 26 4.80 -3.13 0.76
N GLY A 27 3.73 -2.41 1.11
CA GLY A 27 2.61 -2.11 0.22
C GLY A 27 1.62 -3.26 -0.04
N GLU A 28 1.87 -4.46 0.48
CA GLU A 28 0.96 -5.60 0.38
C GLU A 28 -0.35 -5.34 1.14
N THR A 29 -1.47 -5.84 0.62
CA THR A 29 -2.75 -5.83 1.35
C THR A 29 -2.89 -7.14 2.13
N VAL A 30 -2.88 -7.04 3.46
CA VAL A 30 -3.02 -8.16 4.38
C VAL A 30 -4.48 -8.35 4.75
N THR A 31 -4.90 -9.62 4.76
CA THR A 31 -6.20 -10.03 5.28
C THR A 31 -6.08 -10.25 6.79
N VAL A 32 -6.97 -9.63 7.56
CA VAL A 32 -6.98 -9.68 9.02
C VAL A 32 -8.35 -10.21 9.47
N GLU A 33 -8.37 -11.45 9.95
CA GLU A 33 -9.55 -11.97 10.64
C GLU A 33 -9.67 -11.32 12.01
N PHE A 34 -10.89 -10.98 12.39
CA PHE A 34 -11.10 -10.36 13.70
C PHE A 34 -12.44 -10.79 14.32
N THR A 35 -12.43 -10.83 15.65
CA THR A 35 -13.65 -10.86 16.47
C THR A 35 -13.67 -9.63 17.37
N GLY A 36 -14.83 -9.23 17.85
CA GLY A 36 -14.92 -8.07 18.72
C GLY A 36 -16.36 -7.77 19.15
N PRO A 37 -16.57 -6.67 19.85
CA PRO A 37 -17.90 -6.21 20.22
C PRO A 37 -18.74 -5.91 18.99
N LYS A 38 -20.08 -5.79 19.19
CA LYS A 38 -20.96 -5.35 18.10
C LYS A 38 -20.42 -4.06 17.48
N PRO A 39 -20.21 -4.05 16.14
CA PRO A 39 -19.61 -2.91 15.47
C PRO A 39 -20.34 -1.60 15.72
N ALA A 40 -19.60 -0.57 16.08
CA ALA A 40 -20.11 0.78 16.31
C ALA A 40 -19.39 1.81 15.43
N SER A 41 -19.93 3.02 15.39
CA SER A 41 -19.27 4.12 14.72
C SER A 41 -17.94 4.45 15.41
N GLY A 42 -16.86 4.49 14.64
CA GLY A 42 -15.51 4.74 15.15
C GLY A 42 -14.74 3.48 15.58
N ASP A 43 -15.26 2.27 15.25
CA ASP A 43 -14.51 1.02 15.43
C ASP A 43 -13.82 0.65 14.12
N TRP A 44 -12.52 0.40 14.18
CA TRP A 44 -11.70 0.17 12.99
C TRP A 44 -10.43 -0.65 13.29
N ILE A 45 -9.96 -1.35 12.25
CA ILE A 45 -8.69 -2.06 12.23
C ILE A 45 -7.69 -1.22 11.45
N THR A 46 -6.47 -1.05 11.93
CA THR A 46 -5.41 -0.29 11.25
C THR A 46 -4.04 -0.90 11.45
N VAL A 47 -3.07 -0.43 10.67
CA VAL A 47 -1.64 -0.73 10.82
C VAL A 47 -0.90 0.55 11.19
N VAL A 48 -0.04 0.48 12.21
CA VAL A 48 0.80 1.60 12.69
C VAL A 48 2.11 1.08 13.26
N THR A 49 3.06 1.97 13.55
CA THR A 49 4.25 1.61 14.35
C THR A 49 3.85 1.29 15.81
N PRO A 50 4.59 0.41 16.52
CA PRO A 50 4.21 -0.03 17.86
C PRO A 50 4.09 1.09 18.90
N ASP A 51 4.84 2.17 18.72
CA ASP A 51 4.89 3.36 19.57
C ASP A 51 3.86 4.45 19.19
N ALA A 52 3.11 4.24 18.10
CA ALA A 52 2.14 5.23 17.65
C ALA A 52 1.03 5.48 18.67
N GLU A 53 0.63 6.74 18.81
CA GLU A 53 -0.54 7.11 19.64
C GLU A 53 -1.81 6.38 19.17
N THR A 54 -2.77 6.20 20.09
CA THR A 54 -4.03 5.47 19.81
C THR A 54 -4.82 6.04 18.61
N LYS A 55 -4.77 7.36 18.43
CA LYS A 55 -5.49 8.03 17.33
C LYS A 55 -4.73 8.04 15.99
N LYS A 56 -3.47 7.62 15.99
CA LYS A 56 -2.70 7.47 14.73
C LYS A 56 -3.21 6.27 13.97
N TYR A 57 -3.25 6.40 12.67
CA TYR A 57 -3.61 5.32 11.74
C TYR A 57 -2.81 5.43 10.44
N GLY A 58 -2.54 4.27 9.85
CA GLY A 58 -2.11 4.16 8.46
C GLY A 58 -3.31 3.84 7.59
N ASP A 59 -3.23 2.77 6.78
CA ASP A 59 -4.41 2.21 6.14
C ASP A 59 -5.35 1.58 7.19
N TYR A 60 -6.66 1.58 6.93
CA TYR A 60 -7.63 1.10 7.89
C TYR A 60 -8.88 0.49 7.24
N HIS A 61 -9.58 -0.32 8.03
CA HIS A 61 -10.84 -0.95 7.67
C HIS A 61 -11.85 -0.77 8.81
N TYR A 62 -13.04 -0.25 8.52
CA TYR A 62 -14.10 -0.14 9.53
C TYR A 62 -14.69 -1.50 9.87
N THR A 63 -14.81 -1.83 11.16
CA THR A 63 -15.32 -3.14 11.60
C THR A 63 -16.76 -3.41 11.18
N LYS A 64 -17.55 -2.37 10.93
CA LYS A 64 -18.92 -2.48 10.38
C LYS A 64 -19.00 -3.10 8.99
N GLN A 65 -17.87 -3.15 8.26
CA GLN A 65 -17.79 -3.80 6.96
C GLN A 65 -17.62 -5.33 7.06
N GLY A 66 -17.44 -5.84 8.28
CA GLY A 66 -17.30 -7.27 8.57
C GLY A 66 -15.87 -7.76 8.56
N SER A 67 -15.66 -8.98 9.07
CA SER A 67 -14.43 -9.75 8.97
C SER A 67 -14.47 -10.61 7.70
N PRO A 68 -13.33 -10.75 6.96
CA PRO A 68 -12.03 -10.19 7.28
C PRO A 68 -11.85 -8.72 6.87
N ALA A 69 -11.04 -8.00 7.61
CA ALA A 69 -10.53 -6.70 7.23
C ALA A 69 -9.43 -6.84 6.17
N LYS A 70 -9.34 -5.88 5.25
CA LYS A 70 -8.21 -5.75 4.32
C LYS A 70 -7.47 -4.46 4.64
N VAL A 71 -6.20 -4.59 5.03
CA VAL A 71 -5.35 -3.47 5.46
C VAL A 71 -4.07 -3.47 4.62
N ARG A 72 -3.79 -2.36 3.95
CA ARG A 72 -2.57 -2.20 3.18
C ARG A 72 -1.40 -1.86 4.10
N MET A 73 -0.30 -2.61 3.95
CA MET A 73 0.93 -2.36 4.71
C MET A 73 1.61 -1.09 4.24
N PRO A 74 2.38 -0.43 5.13
CA PRO A 74 3.24 0.69 4.79
C PRO A 74 4.24 0.33 3.68
N LEU A 75 4.73 1.35 2.96
CA LEU A 75 5.75 1.18 1.90
C LEU A 75 7.16 1.07 2.45
N ASP A 76 7.36 1.36 3.72
CA ASP A 76 8.63 1.24 4.40
C ASP A 76 8.68 -0.04 5.21
N ALA A 77 9.82 -0.75 5.11
CA ALA A 77 10.08 -1.94 5.90
C ALA A 77 10.26 -1.58 7.38
N GLY A 78 9.86 -2.46 8.27
CA GLY A 78 9.98 -2.24 9.70
C GLY A 78 9.04 -3.09 10.54
N ALA A 79 9.08 -2.85 11.85
CA ALA A 79 8.15 -3.43 12.80
C ALA A 79 6.88 -2.57 12.88
N TYR A 80 5.73 -3.23 12.75
CA TYR A 80 4.41 -2.61 12.84
C TYR A 80 3.50 -3.44 13.73
N GLU A 81 2.33 -2.92 14.01
CA GLU A 81 1.26 -3.69 14.64
C GLU A 81 -0.10 -3.35 14.01
N LEU A 82 -0.91 -4.38 13.88
CA LEU A 82 -2.32 -4.26 13.61
C LEU A 82 -3.04 -3.95 14.93
N ARG A 83 -3.96 -2.99 14.90
CA ARG A 83 -4.74 -2.58 16.08
C ARG A 83 -6.22 -2.65 15.79
N PHE A 84 -7.00 -3.19 16.73
CA PHE A 84 -8.43 -2.95 16.81
C PHE A 84 -8.68 -1.74 17.71
N VAL A 85 -9.18 -0.65 17.13
CA VAL A 85 -9.47 0.59 17.83
C VAL A 85 -10.98 0.72 17.99
N GLN A 86 -11.45 0.82 19.25
CA GLN A 86 -12.84 1.01 19.59
C GLN A 86 -13.16 2.48 19.83
N GLY A 87 -14.20 2.99 19.19
CA GLY A 87 -14.74 4.34 19.39
C GLY A 87 -13.72 5.46 19.16
N ASN A 88 -12.72 5.27 18.31
CA ASN A 88 -11.59 6.20 18.11
C ASN A 88 -10.79 6.52 19.39
N ARG A 89 -10.87 5.70 20.43
CA ARG A 89 -10.33 6.06 21.76
C ARG A 89 -9.50 4.97 22.41
N LYS A 90 -9.85 3.70 22.26
CA LYS A 90 -9.23 2.60 22.99
C LYS A 90 -8.77 1.51 22.05
N VAL A 91 -7.50 1.12 22.13
CA VAL A 91 -7.00 -0.10 21.49
C VAL A 91 -7.38 -1.28 22.34
N ILE A 92 -8.19 -2.21 21.81
CA ILE A 92 -8.68 -3.38 22.53
C ILE A 92 -8.06 -4.71 22.07
N ALA A 93 -7.35 -4.70 20.92
CA ALA A 93 -6.50 -5.81 20.51
C ALA A 93 -5.31 -5.29 19.69
N ARG A 94 -4.19 -6.03 19.73
CA ARG A 94 -2.96 -5.77 19.01
C ARG A 94 -2.40 -7.07 18.43
N LYS A 95 -1.85 -7.01 17.22
CA LYS A 95 -1.12 -8.11 16.58
C LYS A 95 0.14 -7.54 15.94
N PRO A 96 1.35 -7.92 16.38
CA PRO A 96 2.59 -7.55 15.72
C PRO A 96 2.65 -8.08 14.29
N ILE A 97 3.27 -7.31 13.39
CA ILE A 97 3.54 -7.71 12.00
C ILE A 97 4.84 -7.06 11.53
N THR A 98 5.70 -7.85 10.88
CA THR A 98 6.93 -7.35 10.27
C THR A 98 6.68 -7.03 8.80
N VAL A 99 6.99 -5.83 8.37
CA VAL A 99 6.95 -5.45 6.96
C VAL A 99 8.37 -5.55 6.39
N THR A 100 8.55 -6.39 5.37
CA THR A 100 9.82 -6.58 4.66
C THR A 100 9.91 -5.65 3.46
N GLN A 101 11.12 -5.37 2.98
CA GLN A 101 11.38 -4.52 1.82
C GLN A 101 10.71 -5.13 0.56
N ALA A 102 10.06 -4.28 -0.23
CA ALA A 102 9.63 -4.65 -1.58
C ALA A 102 10.81 -4.49 -2.55
N GLU A 103 10.94 -5.45 -3.47
CA GLU A 103 11.96 -5.44 -4.52
C GLU A 103 11.31 -5.56 -5.89
N ALA A 104 11.97 -5.05 -6.93
CA ALA A 104 11.55 -5.15 -8.31
C ALA A 104 12.74 -5.26 -9.25
N THR A 105 12.53 -5.85 -10.43
CA THR A 105 13.48 -5.84 -11.54
C THR A 105 12.82 -5.29 -12.79
N LEU A 106 13.62 -4.76 -13.69
CA LEU A 106 13.20 -4.27 -15.00
C LEU A 106 14.11 -4.88 -16.07
N ASP A 107 13.52 -5.41 -17.13
CA ASP A 107 14.19 -5.90 -18.30
C ASP A 107 13.50 -5.34 -19.55
N GLY A 108 14.20 -4.42 -20.22
CA GLY A 108 13.72 -3.71 -21.39
C GLY A 108 14.89 -3.22 -22.24
N PRO A 109 14.62 -2.77 -23.48
CA PRO A 109 15.65 -2.27 -24.35
C PRO A 109 16.29 -0.99 -23.79
N SER A 110 17.59 -0.81 -24.06
CA SER A 110 18.32 0.41 -23.69
C SER A 110 18.08 1.57 -24.68
N SER A 111 17.50 1.28 -25.87
CA SER A 111 17.19 2.29 -26.90
C SER A 111 15.90 1.91 -27.64
N VAL A 112 15.07 2.90 -27.97
CA VAL A 112 13.83 2.76 -28.74
C VAL A 112 13.58 3.98 -29.61
N THR A 113 12.79 3.81 -30.69
CA THR A 113 12.36 4.92 -31.55
C THR A 113 11.19 5.69 -30.92
N ALA A 114 11.18 7.00 -31.07
CA ALA A 114 10.15 7.90 -30.55
C ALA A 114 8.74 7.54 -31.04
N GLY A 115 7.74 7.72 -30.16
CA GLY A 115 6.30 7.64 -30.48
C GLY A 115 5.71 6.24 -30.58
N GLY A 116 6.52 5.16 -30.47
CA GLY A 116 6.07 3.77 -30.49
C GLY A 116 5.54 3.27 -29.14
N VAL A 117 5.58 1.96 -28.99
CA VAL A 117 5.28 1.24 -27.74
C VAL A 117 6.46 0.31 -27.45
N VAL A 118 6.96 0.36 -26.22
CA VAL A 118 8.02 -0.52 -25.73
C VAL A 118 7.43 -1.57 -24.77
N LYS A 119 7.91 -2.79 -24.87
CA LYS A 119 7.62 -3.89 -23.94
C LYS A 119 8.72 -3.96 -22.90
N ILE A 120 8.33 -3.92 -21.63
CA ILE A 120 9.25 -3.94 -20.50
C ILE A 120 8.85 -5.10 -19.60
N ALA A 121 9.68 -6.16 -19.56
CA ALA A 121 9.48 -7.22 -18.60
C ALA A 121 9.88 -6.74 -17.20
N PHE A 122 9.18 -7.22 -16.20
CA PHE A 122 9.44 -6.83 -14.81
C PHE A 122 9.05 -7.94 -13.83
N THR A 123 9.71 -7.92 -12.68
CA THR A 123 9.24 -8.58 -11.45
C THR A 123 8.99 -7.53 -10.40
N GLY A 124 8.16 -7.83 -9.39
CA GLY A 124 7.87 -6.88 -8.31
C GLY A 124 6.96 -7.46 -7.25
N PRO A 125 6.59 -6.66 -6.25
CA PRO A 125 5.62 -7.07 -5.23
C PRO A 125 4.26 -7.40 -5.87
N PRO A 126 3.37 -8.12 -5.15
CA PRO A 126 1.99 -8.32 -5.60
C PRO A 126 1.35 -7.00 -6.03
N PRO A 127 0.72 -6.94 -7.23
CA PRO A 127 0.25 -5.68 -7.80
C PRO A 127 -0.72 -4.94 -6.89
N GLY A 128 -0.36 -3.74 -6.46
CA GLY A 128 -1.14 -2.86 -5.62
C GLY A 128 -1.70 -1.65 -6.38
N ASN A 129 -2.44 -0.80 -5.66
CA ASN A 129 -2.84 0.50 -6.19
C ASN A 129 -1.62 1.44 -6.19
N GLY A 130 -1.36 2.06 -7.34
CA GLY A 130 -0.23 2.97 -7.52
C GLY A 130 1.09 2.27 -7.86
N ASP A 131 1.05 1.00 -8.32
CA ASP A 131 2.21 0.28 -8.83
C ASP A 131 2.19 0.32 -10.36
N TYR A 132 3.26 0.83 -10.96
CA TYR A 132 3.35 1.01 -12.40
C TYR A 132 4.79 1.04 -12.92
N ILE A 133 4.93 0.69 -14.19
CA ILE A 133 6.16 0.81 -14.96
C ILE A 133 6.06 2.09 -15.79
N ALA A 134 7.01 2.99 -15.63
CA ALA A 134 6.97 4.32 -16.22
C ALA A 134 8.23 4.62 -17.03
N ILE A 135 8.09 5.49 -18.04
CA ILE A 135 9.19 6.22 -18.68
C ILE A 135 9.20 7.62 -18.08
N SER A 136 10.34 8.03 -17.56
CA SER A 136 10.54 9.28 -16.84
C SER A 136 11.79 10.01 -17.37
N GLU A 137 11.81 11.32 -17.30
CA GLU A 137 12.99 12.11 -17.54
C GLU A 137 14.07 11.80 -16.48
N VAL A 138 15.34 11.72 -16.90
CA VAL A 138 16.46 11.49 -15.99
C VAL A 138 16.50 12.60 -14.92
N GLY A 139 16.64 12.21 -13.66
CA GLY A 139 16.71 13.16 -12.53
C GLY A 139 15.38 13.79 -12.12
N SER A 140 14.26 13.47 -12.78
CA SER A 140 12.95 13.94 -12.34
C SER A 140 12.54 13.30 -11.01
N PRO A 141 11.65 13.93 -10.20
CA PRO A 141 11.14 13.35 -8.95
C PRO A 141 10.59 11.93 -9.15
N ASP A 142 10.68 11.09 -8.12
CA ASP A 142 10.35 9.66 -8.17
C ASP A 142 8.94 9.36 -8.69
N ASN A 143 7.98 10.21 -8.38
CA ASN A 143 6.58 10.07 -8.81
C ASN A 143 6.23 10.81 -10.10
N LYS A 144 7.22 11.40 -10.80
CA LYS A 144 7.04 12.06 -12.09
C LYS A 144 7.34 11.08 -13.22
N TYR A 145 6.50 11.10 -14.22
CA TYR A 145 6.64 10.28 -15.44
C TYR A 145 6.07 11.01 -16.65
N VAL A 146 6.51 10.61 -17.83
CA VAL A 146 5.97 11.05 -19.11
C VAL A 146 4.89 10.09 -19.59
N SER A 147 5.11 8.79 -19.40
CA SER A 147 4.15 7.75 -19.76
C SER A 147 4.27 6.56 -18.80
N TYR A 148 3.23 5.75 -18.69
CA TYR A 148 3.22 4.58 -17.81
C TYR A 148 2.26 3.49 -18.24
N SER A 149 2.45 2.31 -17.67
CA SER A 149 1.51 1.19 -17.67
C SER A 149 1.40 0.63 -16.25
N THR A 150 0.20 0.26 -15.80
CA THR A 150 0.02 -0.28 -14.45
C THR A 150 0.59 -1.69 -14.34
N SER A 151 1.22 -2.03 -13.21
CA SER A 151 1.73 -3.38 -12.97
C SER A 151 0.65 -4.45 -12.94
N LYS A 152 -0.61 -4.07 -12.69
CA LYS A 152 -1.78 -4.95 -12.75
C LYS A 152 -2.06 -5.54 -14.13
N ALA A 153 -1.59 -4.88 -15.19
CA ALA A 153 -1.71 -5.39 -16.57
C ALA A 153 -0.82 -6.63 -16.82
N GLY A 154 0.09 -6.94 -15.89
CA GLY A 154 1.03 -8.06 -15.99
C GLY A 154 2.33 -7.70 -16.70
N SER A 155 3.30 -8.62 -16.62
CA SER A 155 4.58 -8.52 -17.32
C SER A 155 4.52 -9.31 -18.63
N PRO A 156 5.03 -8.78 -19.78
CA PRO A 156 5.62 -7.45 -19.90
C PRO A 156 4.60 -6.32 -19.95
N ALA A 157 4.97 -5.16 -19.38
CA ALA A 157 4.20 -3.92 -19.50
C ALA A 157 4.39 -3.30 -20.89
N ASN A 158 3.29 -2.84 -21.51
CA ASN A 158 3.35 -2.05 -22.74
C ASN A 158 3.30 -0.57 -22.37
N VAL A 159 4.40 0.15 -22.59
CA VAL A 159 4.51 1.58 -22.25
C VAL A 159 4.67 2.39 -23.53
N ARG A 160 3.88 3.46 -23.68
CA ARG A 160 4.00 4.37 -24.82
C ARG A 160 5.32 5.14 -24.73
N VAL A 161 6.09 5.14 -25.82
CA VAL A 161 7.33 5.90 -25.91
C VAL A 161 7.02 7.38 -26.16
N PRO A 162 7.64 8.33 -25.42
CA PRO A 162 7.57 9.76 -25.70
C PRO A 162 7.94 10.09 -27.15
N LYS A 163 7.45 11.23 -27.65
CA LYS A 163 7.77 11.70 -29.01
C LYS A 163 9.09 12.48 -29.07
N ASP A 164 9.53 13.02 -27.97
CA ASP A 164 10.75 13.82 -27.87
C ASP A 164 11.96 12.89 -27.68
N PRO A 165 12.94 12.90 -28.60
CA PRO A 165 14.18 12.14 -28.44
C PRO A 165 15.00 12.63 -27.26
N GLY A 166 15.79 11.75 -26.66
CA GLY A 166 16.66 12.11 -25.53
C GLY A 166 16.88 10.95 -24.57
N ASP A 167 17.50 11.27 -23.43
CA ASP A 167 17.80 10.31 -22.39
C ASP A 167 16.69 10.30 -21.32
N TYR A 168 16.18 9.12 -21.09
CA TYR A 168 15.12 8.82 -20.16
C TYR A 168 15.54 7.68 -19.25
N GLU A 169 14.68 7.32 -18.30
CA GLU A 169 14.82 6.10 -17.51
C GLU A 169 13.49 5.39 -17.41
N ILE A 170 13.55 4.06 -17.41
CA ILE A 170 12.44 3.18 -17.06
C ILE A 170 12.44 3.07 -15.53
N ARG A 171 11.30 3.22 -14.89
CA ARG A 171 11.13 3.10 -13.43
C ARG A 171 10.04 2.09 -13.10
N PHE A 172 10.27 1.22 -12.11
CA PHE A 172 9.19 0.54 -11.38
C PHE A 172 8.81 1.41 -10.18
N ILE A 173 7.62 1.99 -10.20
CA ILE A 173 7.14 2.86 -9.13
C ILE A 173 6.12 2.10 -8.29
N HIS A 174 6.33 2.08 -6.97
CA HIS A 174 5.54 1.37 -5.99
C HIS A 174 4.75 2.34 -5.12
N GLY A 175 3.44 2.09 -5.00
CA GLY A 175 2.55 2.90 -4.19
C GLY A 175 2.48 4.37 -4.60
N ASN A 176 2.79 4.70 -5.86
CA ASN A 176 2.83 6.08 -6.38
C ASN A 176 3.86 6.99 -5.68
N LYS A 177 4.85 6.41 -5.01
CA LYS A 177 5.82 7.16 -4.19
C LYS A 177 7.26 6.69 -4.30
N LYS A 178 7.51 5.39 -4.37
CA LYS A 178 8.84 4.81 -4.20
C LYS A 178 9.30 4.10 -5.47
N VAL A 179 10.46 4.46 -5.97
CA VAL A 179 11.10 3.75 -7.10
C VAL A 179 11.83 2.53 -6.54
N LEU A 180 11.44 1.33 -6.98
CA LEU A 180 12.07 0.07 -6.59
C LEU A 180 13.18 -0.34 -7.56
N ALA A 181 13.05 0.00 -8.85
CA ALA A 181 14.05 -0.31 -9.86
C ALA A 181 14.11 0.79 -10.92
N ARG A 182 15.30 0.97 -11.53
CA ARG A 182 15.57 1.90 -12.62
C ARG A 182 16.40 1.22 -13.70
N ALA A 183 16.14 1.55 -14.96
CA ALA A 183 16.96 1.17 -16.09
C ALA A 183 17.09 2.36 -17.07
N PRO A 184 18.25 2.60 -17.68
CA PRO A 184 18.41 3.66 -18.66
C PRO A 184 17.63 3.37 -19.96
N LEU A 185 17.16 4.42 -20.63
CA LEU A 185 16.46 4.34 -21.91
C LEU A 185 16.83 5.56 -22.76
N THR A 186 17.43 5.34 -23.93
CA THR A 186 17.63 6.39 -24.94
C THR A 186 16.50 6.33 -25.97
N ILE A 187 15.83 7.45 -26.20
CA ILE A 187 14.81 7.58 -27.26
C ILE A 187 15.46 8.24 -28.47
N THR A 188 15.48 7.54 -29.61
CA THR A 188 16.00 8.03 -30.88
C THR A 188 14.90 8.70 -31.71
N PRO A 189 15.23 9.62 -32.62
CA PRO A 189 14.27 10.23 -33.54
C PRO A 189 13.49 9.17 -34.33
N ALA A 190 12.23 9.45 -34.64
CA ALA A 190 11.51 8.72 -35.69
C ALA A 190 12.06 9.15 -37.07
N GLU A 191 12.23 8.17 -37.96
CA GLU A 191 12.60 8.43 -39.35
C GLU A 191 11.46 9.13 -40.11
#